data_ddd9efc1590c4ff7d0d688a70777d9ff
#
_entry.id   ddd9efc1590c4ff7d0d688a70777d9ff
#
_cell.length_a   1.000
_cell.length_b   1.000
_cell.length_c   1.000
_cell.angle_alpha   90.00
_cell.angle_beta   90.00
_cell.angle_gamma   90.00
#
_symmetry.space_group_name_H-M   'P 1'
#
loop_
_entity.id
_entity.type
_entity.pdbx_description
1 polymer ?
#
loop_
_entity_poly.entity_id
_entity_poly.type
_entity_poly.pdbx_seq_one_letter_code
_entity_poly.pdbx_strand_id
1 'polypeptide(L)'
;MHSGCSDQAPDMPELGQVHGTITLDGEPLEGVSVLFEPESGRPSTGITDATGNYEAQYLIDEPGVKLGPGTVRVEWGIDATGPQIPKQYGSKSELKLEVQPGENEFNIDMQSK
;
A
#
# COMPACT_ATOMS: atom_id res chain seq x y z
N MET A 1 19.14 -29.73 -10.43
CA MET A 1 18.85 -28.94 -10.32
C MET A 1 18.53 -28.11 -10.20
N HIS A 2 18.63 -27.66 -9.92
CA HIS A 2 18.27 -26.74 -9.70
C HIS A 2 17.80 -25.95 -9.70
N SER A 3 18.00 -26.00 -9.74
CA SER A 3 17.53 -25.13 -9.24
C SER A 3 16.76 -23.99 -9.61
N GLY A 4 15.60 -23.82 -9.65
CA GLY A 4 14.78 -22.76 -10.04
C GLY A 4 14.97 -21.45 -9.31
N CYS A 5 15.59 -21.50 -8.21
CA CYS A 5 15.83 -20.31 -7.40
C CYS A 5 16.70 -19.28 -8.13
N SER A 6 17.37 -19.69 -9.17
CA SER A 6 18.21 -18.77 -9.93
C SER A 6 17.42 -17.73 -10.69
N ASP A 7 16.09 -17.89 -10.75
CA ASP A 7 15.25 -16.95 -11.48
C ASP A 7 15.00 -15.66 -10.72
N GLN A 8 15.33 -15.61 -9.46
CA GLN A 8 15.09 -14.41 -8.66
C GLN A 8 16.33 -13.54 -8.59
N ALA A 9 16.12 -12.23 -8.72
CA ALA A 9 17.21 -11.29 -8.51
C ALA A 9 17.70 -11.40 -7.07
N PRO A 10 19.01 -11.45 -6.83
CA PRO A 10 19.52 -11.63 -5.47
C PRO A 10 19.12 -10.52 -4.50
N ASP A 11 18.86 -9.31 -5.03
CA ASP A 11 18.52 -8.17 -4.20
C ASP A 11 17.02 -7.96 -4.06
N MET A 12 16.20 -8.83 -4.64
CA MET A 12 14.75 -8.75 -4.51
C MET A 12 14.31 -9.31 -3.16
N PRO A 13 13.65 -8.53 -2.32
CA PRO A 13 13.14 -9.07 -1.06
C PRO A 13 11.93 -9.96 -1.30
N GLU A 14 11.60 -10.74 -0.29
CA GLU A 14 10.35 -11.47 -0.31
C GLU A 14 9.20 -10.51 -0.09
N LEU A 15 8.13 -10.66 -0.88
CA LEU A 15 7.00 -9.75 -0.85
C LEU A 15 5.73 -10.48 -0.44
N GLY A 16 4.86 -9.77 0.28
CA GLY A 16 3.50 -10.21 0.52
C GLY A 16 2.56 -9.37 -0.33
N GLN A 17 1.43 -9.93 -0.72
CA GLN A 17 0.44 -9.20 -1.51
C GLN A 17 -0.44 -8.40 -0.56
N VAL A 18 -0.63 -7.10 -0.85
CA VAL A 18 -1.45 -6.24 0.00
C VAL A 18 -2.49 -5.55 -0.86
N HIS A 19 -3.75 -5.68 -0.47
CA HIS A 19 -4.87 -5.06 -1.17
C HIS A 19 -5.91 -4.65 -0.14
N GLY A 20 -6.84 -3.82 -0.58
CA GLY A 20 -7.90 -3.39 0.31
C GLY A 20 -8.73 -2.29 -0.31
N THR A 21 -9.53 -1.64 0.53
CA THR A 21 -10.44 -0.58 0.13
C THR A 21 -10.19 0.66 0.99
N ILE A 22 -10.22 1.82 0.35
CA ILE A 22 -10.03 3.11 1.04
C ILE A 22 -11.35 3.85 1.00
N THR A 23 -11.84 4.23 2.18
CA THR A 23 -13.04 5.06 2.29
C THR A 23 -12.76 6.25 3.19
N LEU A 24 -13.53 7.31 3.01
CA LEU A 24 -13.52 8.47 3.89
C LEU A 24 -14.96 8.77 4.26
N ASP A 25 -15.26 8.68 5.55
CA ASP A 25 -16.62 8.88 6.07
C ASP A 25 -17.63 7.98 5.35
N GLY A 26 -17.18 6.75 5.03
CA GLY A 26 -18.04 5.75 4.39
C GLY A 26 -18.09 5.81 2.88
N GLU A 27 -17.41 6.76 2.25
CA GLU A 27 -17.43 6.91 0.79
C GLU A 27 -16.11 6.43 0.19
N PRO A 28 -16.16 5.57 -0.84
CA PRO A 28 -14.91 5.14 -1.48
C PRO A 28 -14.24 6.29 -2.20
N LEU A 29 -12.92 6.31 -2.19
CA LEU A 29 -12.14 7.36 -2.85
C LEU A 29 -11.40 6.77 -4.03
N GLU A 30 -11.49 7.44 -5.18
CA GLU A 30 -10.77 7.07 -6.39
C GLU A 30 -9.56 7.98 -6.57
N GLY A 31 -8.44 7.41 -7.02
CA GLY A 31 -7.24 8.20 -7.31
C GLY A 31 -6.38 8.51 -6.10
N VAL A 32 -6.62 7.82 -5.00
CA VAL A 32 -5.85 8.01 -3.78
C VAL A 32 -4.65 7.09 -3.80
N SER A 33 -3.50 7.61 -3.40
CA SER A 33 -2.26 6.86 -3.32
C SER A 33 -2.07 6.34 -1.90
N VAL A 34 -1.81 5.04 -1.79
CA VAL A 34 -1.52 4.40 -0.51
C VAL A 34 -0.06 4.02 -0.53
N LEU A 35 0.72 4.58 0.39
CA LEU A 35 2.16 4.36 0.44
C LEU A 35 2.48 3.45 1.62
N PHE A 36 3.16 2.35 1.32
CA PHE A 36 3.61 1.39 2.33
C PHE A 36 5.11 1.55 2.50
N GLU A 37 5.53 2.10 3.66
CA GLU A 37 6.94 2.38 3.92
C GLU A 37 7.47 1.36 4.92
N PRO A 38 8.27 0.37 4.47
CA PRO A 38 8.88 -0.56 5.41
C PRO A 38 9.93 0.15 6.25
N GLU A 39 10.32 -0.47 7.36
CA GLU A 39 11.36 0.12 8.21
C GLU A 39 12.67 0.27 7.47
N SER A 40 12.92 -0.59 6.51
CA SER A 40 14.09 -0.47 5.65
C SER A 40 13.72 -0.99 4.28
N GLY A 41 14.28 -0.36 3.24
CA GLY A 41 14.06 -0.79 1.89
C GLY A 41 13.10 0.12 1.14
N ARG A 42 12.68 -0.35 -0.02
CA ARG A 42 11.88 0.43 -0.96
C ARG A 42 10.40 0.43 -0.55
N PRO A 43 9.74 1.59 -0.59
CA PRO A 43 8.29 1.61 -0.35
C PRO A 43 7.53 1.04 -1.55
N SER A 44 6.29 0.59 -1.26
CA SER A 44 5.35 0.14 -2.27
C SER A 44 4.18 1.11 -2.31
N THR A 45 3.54 1.22 -3.46
CA THR A 45 2.44 2.17 -3.63
C THR A 45 1.28 1.50 -4.35
N GLY A 46 0.06 1.80 -3.89
CA GLY A 46 -1.15 1.41 -4.59
C GLY A 46 -1.98 2.64 -4.89
N ILE A 47 -2.80 2.58 -5.94
CA ILE A 47 -3.69 3.68 -6.29
C ILE A 47 -5.09 3.12 -6.40
N THR A 48 -6.05 3.80 -5.76
CA THR A 48 -7.42 3.30 -5.70
C THR A 48 -8.13 3.48 -7.05
N ASP A 49 -8.98 2.52 -7.36
CA ASP A 49 -9.85 2.59 -8.54
C ASP A 49 -11.18 3.26 -8.17
N ALA A 50 -12.15 3.19 -9.08
CA ALA A 50 -13.43 3.86 -8.91
C ALA A 50 -14.23 3.36 -7.72
N THR A 51 -13.94 2.15 -7.24
CA THR A 51 -14.64 1.57 -6.10
C THR A 51 -13.81 1.69 -4.81
N GLY A 52 -12.69 2.39 -4.87
CA GLY A 52 -11.83 2.58 -3.71
C GLY A 52 -10.87 1.43 -3.45
N ASN A 53 -10.83 0.45 -4.32
CA ASN A 53 -9.94 -0.72 -4.15
C ASN A 53 -8.55 -0.40 -4.64
N TYR A 54 -7.55 -0.94 -3.95
CA TYR A 54 -6.15 -0.77 -4.34
C TYR A 54 -5.41 -2.09 -4.22
N GLU A 55 -4.31 -2.17 -4.93
CA GLU A 55 -3.35 -3.26 -4.80
C GLU A 55 -1.96 -2.63 -4.79
N ALA A 56 -1.17 -2.95 -3.76
CA ALA A 56 0.15 -2.35 -3.61
C ALA A 56 1.14 -2.96 -4.59
N GLN A 57 1.97 -2.12 -5.18
CA GLN A 57 3.00 -2.51 -6.15
C GLN A 57 4.37 -2.13 -5.62
N TYR A 58 5.29 -3.09 -5.63
CA TYR A 58 6.67 -2.84 -5.24
C TYR A 58 7.44 -2.15 -6.35
N LEU A 59 7.26 -2.64 -7.56
CA LEU A 59 7.76 -2.05 -8.80
C LEU A 59 6.61 -2.08 -9.80
N ILE A 60 6.82 -1.48 -10.98
CA ILE A 60 5.73 -1.34 -11.95
C ILE A 60 5.02 -2.66 -12.24
N ASP A 61 5.77 -3.73 -12.43
CA ASP A 61 5.17 -5.04 -12.73
C ASP A 61 5.38 -6.05 -11.62
N GLU A 62 5.63 -5.56 -10.41
CA GLU A 62 5.89 -6.44 -9.26
C GLU A 62 4.91 -6.09 -8.14
N PRO A 63 3.76 -6.74 -8.08
CA PRO A 63 2.85 -6.47 -6.96
C PRO A 63 3.43 -6.98 -5.65
N GLY A 64 3.13 -6.25 -4.57
CA GLY A 64 3.54 -6.68 -3.27
C GLY A 64 4.19 -5.61 -2.43
N VAL A 65 4.44 -5.95 -1.18
CA VAL A 65 5.08 -5.09 -0.20
C VAL A 65 6.10 -5.94 0.54
N LYS A 66 7.25 -5.34 0.85
CA LYS A 66 8.27 -6.05 1.61
C LYS A 66 7.70 -6.56 2.94
N LEU A 67 8.02 -7.80 3.27
CA LEU A 67 7.53 -8.42 4.51
C LEU A 67 8.04 -7.67 5.73
N GLY A 68 7.25 -7.67 6.79
CA GLY A 68 7.62 -7.09 8.05
C GLY A 68 6.84 -5.83 8.36
N PRO A 69 7.23 -5.13 9.43
CA PRO A 69 6.50 -3.94 9.85
C PRO A 69 6.77 -2.74 8.93
N GLY A 70 5.78 -1.88 8.80
CA GLY A 70 5.91 -0.67 8.02
C GLY A 70 4.84 0.32 8.38
N THR A 71 4.99 1.54 7.88
CA THR A 71 4.03 2.63 8.08
C THR A 71 3.24 2.83 6.81
N VAL A 72 1.95 3.11 6.96
CA VAL A 72 1.05 3.30 5.82
C VAL A 72 0.61 4.75 5.78
N ARG A 73 0.73 5.38 4.61
CA ARG A 73 0.27 6.75 4.40
C ARG A 73 -0.72 6.79 3.26
N VAL A 74 -1.68 7.71 3.36
CA VAL A 74 -2.69 7.92 2.33
C VAL A 74 -2.59 9.37 1.87
N GLU A 75 -2.53 9.57 0.55
CA GLU A 75 -2.49 10.91 -0.01
C GLU A 75 -3.08 10.89 -1.41
N TRP A 76 -3.48 12.05 -1.92
CA TRP A 76 -4.00 12.11 -3.28
C TRP A 76 -2.87 11.88 -4.27
N GLY A 77 -3.21 11.18 -5.35
CA GLY A 77 -2.25 10.99 -6.44
C GLY A 77 -1.93 12.29 -7.13
N ILE A 78 -0.91 12.25 -7.99
CA ILE A 78 -0.36 13.47 -8.60
C ILE A 78 -1.42 14.27 -9.34
N ASP A 79 -2.29 13.59 -10.11
CA ASP A 79 -3.29 14.28 -10.92
C ASP A 79 -4.69 14.13 -10.35
N ALA A 80 -4.82 13.85 -9.07
CA ALA A 80 -6.11 13.62 -8.45
C ALA A 80 -6.30 14.59 -7.29
N THR A 81 -7.54 15.02 -7.11
CA THR A 81 -7.90 15.89 -5.99
C THR A 81 -9.24 15.46 -5.46
N GLY A 82 -9.52 15.84 -4.21
CA GLY A 82 -10.78 15.51 -3.58
C GLY A 82 -10.82 16.05 -2.15
N PRO A 83 -11.65 15.45 -1.30
CA PRO A 83 -11.73 15.87 0.09
C PRO A 83 -10.37 15.78 0.77
N GLN A 84 -10.15 16.65 1.74
CA GLN A 84 -8.89 16.65 2.47
C GLN A 84 -8.73 15.35 3.26
N ILE A 85 -7.59 14.72 3.11
CA ILE A 85 -7.27 13.52 3.87
C ILE A 85 -6.76 13.95 5.24
N PRO A 86 -7.36 13.45 6.33
CA PRO A 86 -6.90 13.84 7.67
C PRO A 86 -5.42 13.50 7.87
N LYS A 87 -4.71 14.38 8.57
CA LYS A 87 -3.27 14.24 8.74
C LYS A 87 -2.88 12.91 9.40
N GLN A 88 -3.75 12.38 10.25
CA GLN A 88 -3.47 11.13 10.96
C GLN A 88 -3.39 9.92 10.03
N TYR A 89 -3.84 10.06 8.80
CA TYR A 89 -3.71 9.00 7.79
C TYR A 89 -2.67 9.37 6.73
N GLY A 90 -2.25 10.62 6.69
CA GLY A 90 -1.31 11.13 5.68
C GLY A 90 0.02 11.53 6.28
N SER A 91 0.29 12.85 6.32
CA SER A 91 1.61 13.35 6.70
C SER A 91 2.02 12.98 8.13
N LYS A 92 1.04 12.76 9.00
CA LYS A 92 1.31 12.35 10.38
C LYS A 92 0.71 10.98 10.67
N SER A 93 0.81 10.09 9.70
CA SER A 93 0.18 8.78 9.81
C SER A 93 0.80 7.95 10.92
N GLU A 94 -0.07 7.31 11.70
CA GLU A 94 0.33 6.30 12.68
C GLU A 94 -0.17 4.93 12.27
N LEU A 95 -0.65 4.80 11.03
CA LEU A 95 -1.10 3.51 10.53
C LEU A 95 0.08 2.57 10.37
N LYS A 96 -0.07 1.36 10.89
CA LYS A 96 0.98 0.36 10.81
C LYS A 96 0.42 -0.92 10.21
N LEU A 97 1.25 -1.61 9.46
CA LEU A 97 0.90 -2.91 8.94
C LEU A 97 2.14 -3.79 8.99
N GLU A 98 1.97 -4.98 9.55
CA GLU A 98 3.01 -5.99 9.44
C GLU A 98 2.64 -6.90 8.28
N VAL A 99 3.43 -6.86 7.21
CA VAL A 99 3.13 -7.60 5.99
C VAL A 99 3.57 -9.05 6.17
N GLN A 100 2.63 -9.97 5.92
CA GLN A 100 2.86 -11.40 6.03
C GLN A 100 3.02 -12.01 4.64
N PRO A 101 3.67 -13.18 4.53
CA PRO A 101 3.69 -13.86 3.24
C PRO A 101 2.28 -14.19 2.79
N GLY A 102 2.04 -14.12 1.48
CA GLY A 102 0.72 -14.42 0.92
C GLY A 102 -0.13 -13.18 0.84
N GLU A 103 -1.43 -13.34 1.03
CA GLU A 103 -2.40 -12.27 0.86
C GLU A 103 -2.63 -11.54 2.16
N ASN A 104 -2.59 -10.22 2.09
CA ASN A 104 -2.89 -9.34 3.22
C ASN A 104 -4.00 -8.40 2.80
N GLU A 105 -5.11 -8.40 3.51
CA GLU A 105 -6.17 -7.44 3.25
C GLU A 105 -6.05 -6.32 4.27
N PHE A 106 -5.90 -5.09 3.80
CA PHE A 106 -5.74 -3.93 4.67
C PHE A 106 -6.65 -2.82 4.19
N ASN A 107 -7.80 -2.70 4.83
CA ASN A 107 -8.80 -1.69 4.51
C ASN A 107 -8.56 -0.47 5.38
N ILE A 108 -8.68 0.72 4.78
CA ILE A 108 -8.48 1.96 5.52
C ILE A 108 -9.79 2.73 5.47
N ASP A 109 -10.46 2.77 6.62
CA ASP A 109 -11.75 3.44 6.75
C ASP A 109 -11.52 4.74 7.51
N MET A 110 -11.26 5.80 6.76
CA MET A 110 -10.88 7.08 7.34
C MET A 110 -12.10 7.86 7.82
N GLN A 111 -11.88 8.60 8.88
CA GLN A 111 -12.90 9.47 9.43
C GLN A 111 -12.36 10.89 9.44
N SER A 112 -13.17 11.85 8.96
CA SER A 112 -12.72 13.23 8.90
C SER A 112 -12.72 13.90 10.27
N LYS A 113 -13.30 13.24 11.26
CA LYS A 113 -13.34 13.79 12.63
C LYS A 113 -12.75 12.81 13.62
#